data_0ec1cc97180f1bd7c24dce3cd46a56c3
#
_entry.id   0ec1cc97180f1bd7c24dce3cd46a56c3
#
_cell.length_a   1.000
_cell.length_b   1.000
_cell.length_c   1.000
_cell.angle_alpha   90.00
_cell.angle_beta   90.00
_cell.angle_gamma   90.00
#
_symmetry.space_group_name_H-M   'P 1'
#
loop_
_entity.id
_entity.type
_entity.pdbx_description
1 polymer ?
#
loop_
_entity_poly.entity_id
_entity_poly.type
_entity_poly.pdbx_seq_one_letter_code
_entity_poly.pdbx_strand_id
1 'polypeptide(L)'
;MRRLAVAISALLACTPALAAQTTIADGALRTAAQLREQALADTTGFAVVESLTTEVGPRIAGGEADPRAVAWAKAKFQSLGFDKVWTEPVSFPKWQRRSEQAAVIGAHAQPLHITALGGSPGGTVEGEVVRFENLAALQAAPAGSLAGKIAFVDYQMTKARDGKDYGNGGAVRSKGPSEAIRKGAIGFVMRSAGTDSHRVPHTGITRFDEGVTPAPAAALSVPDANQLARLTALGSTRVRLALDCGWDGTATSYNVIGEITGRSKPKEVVVIGGHLDSWDLGTGAIDDGAGVAITMAAGHLIGQLKQAPKRSIRVVAFANEEQGLYGGKAYAAAHGKDAKDMALHQIGAESDFGAGRIYAFNTGSAAPDASRAATRQIAEVLAPLGIAYEPSKGGPGPDVGPISAKGGAWAWLAQDGTDYFDLHHTADDTLDKIDPKALAQNVAAYTVFAYLAAEADGDFGSRAKSVQPPSE
;
A
#
# COMPACT_ATOMS: atom_id res chain seq x y z
N MET A 1 -78.97 -7.19 -29.08
CA MET A 1 -77.85 -6.31 -29.44
C MET A 1 -76.87 -6.24 -28.25
N ARG A 2 -75.77 -7.01 -28.32
CA ARG A 2 -74.79 -7.03 -27.28
C ARG A 2 -73.63 -6.12 -27.75
N ARG A 3 -73.32 -5.08 -26.98
CA ARG A 3 -72.18 -4.19 -27.21
C ARG A 3 -70.88 -4.80 -26.64
N LEU A 4 -69.95 -5.10 -27.48
CA LEU A 4 -68.58 -5.51 -27.09
C LEU A 4 -67.79 -4.24 -26.71
N ALA A 5 -67.29 -4.17 -25.46
CA ALA A 5 -66.37 -3.15 -25.03
C ALA A 5 -64.94 -3.72 -25.24
N VAL A 6 -64.18 -3.07 -26.11
CA VAL A 6 -62.75 -3.35 -26.31
C VAL A 6 -61.94 -2.51 -25.32
N ALA A 7 -61.32 -3.15 -24.38
CA ALA A 7 -60.35 -2.52 -23.46
C ALA A 7 -58.99 -2.45 -24.12
N ILE A 8 -58.50 -1.25 -24.43
CA ILE A 8 -57.13 -1.01 -24.93
C ILE A 8 -56.21 -0.87 -23.69
N SER A 9 -55.42 -1.91 -23.41
CA SER A 9 -54.36 -1.85 -22.41
C SER A 9 -53.14 -1.13 -23.01
N ALA A 10 -52.86 0.09 -22.56
CA ALA A 10 -51.65 0.79 -22.88
C ALA A 10 -50.48 0.19 -22.08
N LEU A 11 -49.60 -0.57 -22.72
CA LEU A 11 -48.31 -0.93 -22.18
C LEU A 11 -47.42 0.33 -22.10
N LEU A 12 -47.23 0.87 -20.92
CA LEU A 12 -46.09 1.82 -20.69
C LEU A 12 -44.77 1.04 -20.77
N ALA A 13 -44.10 1.20 -21.90
CA ALA A 13 -42.70 0.78 -22.04
C ALA A 13 -41.82 1.70 -21.16
N CYS A 14 -41.44 1.25 -19.97
CA CYS A 14 -40.39 1.85 -19.19
C CYS A 14 -39.08 1.64 -19.97
N THR A 15 -38.66 2.60 -20.77
CA THR A 15 -37.29 2.65 -21.28
C THR A 15 -36.34 2.91 -20.08
N PRO A 16 -35.35 2.05 -19.83
CA PRO A 16 -34.36 2.37 -18.81
C PRO A 16 -33.68 3.66 -19.25
N ALA A 17 -33.74 4.72 -18.43
CA ALA A 17 -32.96 5.92 -18.63
C ALA A 17 -31.48 5.47 -18.61
N LEU A 18 -30.79 5.57 -19.74
CA LEU A 18 -29.33 5.43 -19.75
C LEU A 18 -28.79 6.46 -18.77
N ALA A 19 -28.12 5.99 -17.71
CA ALA A 19 -27.44 6.86 -16.79
C ALA A 19 -26.45 7.74 -17.60
N ALA A 20 -26.55 9.07 -17.43
CA ALA A 20 -25.66 9.99 -18.12
C ALA A 20 -24.21 9.63 -17.78
N GLN A 21 -23.38 9.45 -18.82
CA GLN A 21 -21.97 9.13 -18.62
C GLN A 21 -21.26 10.35 -18.02
N THR A 22 -20.33 10.08 -17.13
CA THR A 22 -19.43 11.09 -16.56
C THR A 22 -18.49 11.61 -17.66
N THR A 23 -18.41 12.93 -17.79
CA THR A 23 -17.60 13.61 -18.81
C THR A 23 -16.77 14.73 -18.18
N ILE A 24 -15.72 15.15 -18.89
CA ILE A 24 -14.83 16.23 -18.46
C ILE A 24 -14.83 17.30 -19.55
N ALA A 25 -15.05 18.54 -19.14
CA ALA A 25 -15.10 19.68 -20.07
C ALA A 25 -13.72 19.98 -20.68
N ASP A 26 -13.67 20.40 -21.95
CA ASP A 26 -12.43 20.72 -22.67
C ASP A 26 -11.54 21.74 -21.95
N GLY A 27 -12.14 22.71 -21.26
CA GLY A 27 -11.42 23.69 -20.45
C GLY A 27 -10.60 23.01 -19.33
N ALA A 28 -11.19 22.00 -18.65
CA ALA A 28 -10.50 21.24 -17.62
C ALA A 28 -9.38 20.37 -18.21
N LEU A 29 -9.60 19.75 -19.38
CA LEU A 29 -8.56 18.97 -20.07
C LEU A 29 -7.34 19.83 -20.41
N ARG A 30 -7.56 21.06 -20.91
CA ARG A 30 -6.46 22.00 -21.18
C ARG A 30 -5.72 22.44 -19.91
N THR A 31 -6.44 22.74 -18.84
CA THR A 31 -5.84 23.08 -17.53
C THR A 31 -5.02 21.91 -16.98
N ALA A 32 -5.52 20.68 -17.08
CA ALA A 32 -4.79 19.49 -16.65
C ALA A 32 -3.50 19.28 -17.46
N ALA A 33 -3.53 19.54 -18.78
CA ALA A 33 -2.31 19.48 -19.60
C ALA A 33 -1.28 20.53 -19.18
N GLN A 34 -1.70 21.75 -18.80
CA GLN A 34 -0.80 22.76 -18.25
C GLN A 34 -0.22 22.35 -16.88
N LEU A 35 -1.05 21.84 -15.98
CA LEU A 35 -0.62 21.32 -14.69
C LEU A 35 0.37 20.17 -14.84
N ARG A 36 0.19 19.28 -15.84
CA ARG A 36 1.13 18.21 -16.15
C ARG A 36 2.53 18.76 -16.47
N GLU A 37 2.63 19.74 -17.35
CA GLU A 37 3.92 20.35 -17.70
C GLU A 37 4.56 21.09 -16.52
N GLN A 38 3.72 21.78 -15.74
CA GLN A 38 4.17 22.47 -14.52
C GLN A 38 4.73 21.47 -13.50
N ALA A 39 4.03 20.34 -13.26
CA ALA A 39 4.46 19.30 -12.33
C ALA A 39 5.76 18.60 -12.75
N LEU A 40 6.01 18.45 -14.06
CA LEU A 40 7.27 17.88 -14.56
C LEU A 40 8.48 18.76 -14.27
N ALA A 41 8.29 20.07 -14.10
CA ALA A 41 9.33 21.03 -13.78
C ALA A 41 9.39 21.37 -12.27
N ASP A 42 8.44 20.88 -11.47
CA ASP A 42 8.32 21.15 -10.06
C ASP A 42 9.20 20.23 -9.23
N THR A 43 9.78 20.75 -8.15
CA THR A 43 10.67 20.01 -7.24
C THR A 43 10.05 19.75 -5.86
N THR A 44 8.81 20.18 -5.65
CA THR A 44 8.12 20.07 -4.35
C THR A 44 8.06 18.62 -3.87
N GLY A 45 7.76 17.66 -4.77
CA GLY A 45 7.72 16.25 -4.40
C GLY A 45 9.05 15.75 -3.82
N PHE A 46 10.17 16.07 -4.47
CA PHE A 46 11.49 15.69 -3.97
C PHE A 46 11.82 16.38 -2.64
N ALA A 47 11.54 17.68 -2.52
CA ALA A 47 11.75 18.43 -1.27
C ALA A 47 10.90 17.89 -0.10
N VAL A 48 9.70 17.37 -0.36
CA VAL A 48 8.84 16.74 0.65
C VAL A 48 9.44 15.43 1.14
N VAL A 49 9.84 14.51 0.24
CA VAL A 49 10.43 13.23 0.67
C VAL A 49 11.80 13.44 1.32
N GLU A 50 12.63 14.37 0.84
CA GLU A 50 13.89 14.75 1.47
C GLU A 50 13.67 15.24 2.90
N SER A 51 12.69 16.14 3.11
CA SER A 51 12.33 16.65 4.43
C SER A 51 11.84 15.51 5.36
N LEU A 52 10.96 14.62 4.89
CA LEU A 52 10.45 13.52 5.69
C LEU A 52 11.56 12.58 6.15
N THR A 53 12.41 12.16 5.23
CA THR A 53 13.48 11.20 5.51
C THR A 53 14.61 11.80 6.33
N THR A 54 14.82 13.13 6.26
CA THR A 54 15.88 13.85 7.00
C THR A 54 15.41 14.29 8.39
N GLU A 55 14.22 14.87 8.50
CA GLU A 55 13.73 15.46 9.75
C GLU A 55 13.04 14.44 10.66
N VAL A 56 12.48 13.39 10.09
CA VAL A 56 11.80 12.30 10.81
C VAL A 56 12.58 11.00 10.77
N GLY A 57 12.94 10.52 9.58
CA GLY A 57 13.67 9.27 9.38
C GLY A 57 12.78 8.03 9.52
N PRO A 58 13.34 6.89 10.03
CA PRO A 58 12.57 5.66 10.30
C PRO A 58 11.41 5.94 11.25
N ARG A 59 10.20 5.53 10.87
CA ARG A 59 8.97 5.98 11.54
C ARG A 59 7.92 4.88 11.71
N ILE A 60 8.37 3.76 12.30
CA ILE A 60 7.47 2.65 12.59
C ILE A 60 6.29 3.12 13.44
N ALA A 61 5.09 2.70 13.07
CA ALA A 61 3.87 3.11 13.75
C ALA A 61 3.86 2.74 15.24
N GLY A 62 3.52 3.70 16.11
CA GLY A 62 3.59 3.56 17.56
C GLY A 62 5.01 3.64 18.13
N GLY A 63 6.04 3.81 17.30
CA GLY A 63 7.42 4.05 17.71
C GLY A 63 7.66 5.48 18.19
N GLU A 64 8.90 5.77 18.59
CA GLU A 64 9.29 7.09 19.10
C GLU A 64 9.15 8.21 18.04
N ALA A 65 9.40 7.89 16.77
CA ALA A 65 9.31 8.83 15.67
C ALA A 65 7.88 9.09 15.16
N ASP A 66 6.91 8.20 15.45
CA ASP A 66 5.54 8.30 14.96
C ASP A 66 4.86 9.65 15.32
N PRO A 67 4.86 10.14 16.58
CA PRO A 67 4.30 11.46 16.88
C PRO A 67 5.00 12.60 16.13
N ARG A 68 6.31 12.49 15.88
CA ARG A 68 7.09 13.45 15.10
C ARG A 68 6.68 13.44 13.65
N ALA A 69 6.44 12.25 13.05
CA ALA A 69 5.93 12.10 11.69
C ALA A 69 4.54 12.74 11.52
N VAL A 70 3.63 12.50 12.46
CA VAL A 70 2.29 13.13 12.49
C VAL A 70 2.39 14.66 12.57
N ALA A 71 3.22 15.19 13.46
CA ALA A 71 3.43 16.62 13.59
C ALA A 71 4.05 17.24 12.33
N TRP A 72 5.05 16.56 11.74
CA TRP A 72 5.68 16.94 10.48
C TRP A 72 4.66 16.99 9.34
N ALA A 73 3.87 15.93 9.13
CA ALA A 73 2.88 15.86 8.06
C ALA A 73 1.85 16.98 8.17
N LYS A 74 1.36 17.26 9.41
CA LYS A 74 0.43 18.37 9.65
C LYS A 74 1.04 19.72 9.27
N ALA A 75 2.28 20.00 9.70
CA ALA A 75 2.99 21.23 9.38
C ALA A 75 3.28 21.34 7.87
N LYS A 76 3.62 20.22 7.23
CA LYS A 76 3.89 20.16 5.79
C LYS A 76 2.64 20.48 4.97
N PHE A 77 1.49 19.90 5.25
CA PHE A 77 0.22 20.26 4.62
C PHE A 77 -0.10 21.75 4.78
N GLN A 78 0.10 22.30 5.97
CA GLN A 78 -0.12 23.73 6.22
C GLN A 78 0.82 24.60 5.39
N SER A 79 2.12 24.28 5.34
CA SER A 79 3.11 25.01 4.55
C SER A 79 2.90 24.94 3.05
N LEU A 80 2.31 23.86 2.57
CA LEU A 80 1.95 23.65 1.17
C LEU A 80 0.61 24.33 0.78
N GLY A 81 -0.05 25.01 1.72
CA GLY A 81 -1.23 25.84 1.43
C GLY A 81 -2.54 25.07 1.27
N PHE A 82 -2.70 23.92 1.91
CA PHE A 82 -3.98 23.23 1.96
C PHE A 82 -5.01 24.04 2.76
N ASP A 83 -6.24 24.13 2.26
CA ASP A 83 -7.32 24.91 2.87
C ASP A 83 -7.73 24.42 4.25
N LYS A 84 -7.68 23.09 4.44
CA LYS A 84 -7.98 22.43 5.72
C LYS A 84 -6.95 21.37 6.02
N VAL A 85 -6.54 21.29 7.27
CA VAL A 85 -5.62 20.25 7.76
C VAL A 85 -6.13 19.75 9.12
N TRP A 86 -6.36 18.44 9.22
CA TRP A 86 -6.81 17.80 10.47
C TRP A 86 -6.21 16.41 10.62
N THR A 87 -6.45 15.79 11.77
CA THR A 87 -6.00 14.45 12.10
C THR A 87 -7.18 13.59 12.54
N GLU A 88 -7.16 12.30 12.19
CA GLU A 88 -8.13 11.30 12.65
C GLU A 88 -7.40 10.19 13.39
N PRO A 89 -7.80 9.84 14.63
CA PRO A 89 -7.07 8.89 15.46
C PRO A 89 -7.20 7.46 14.92
N VAL A 90 -6.10 6.71 15.02
CA VAL A 90 -5.98 5.31 14.62
C VAL A 90 -5.32 4.54 15.75
N SER A 91 -6.04 3.59 16.36
CA SER A 91 -5.54 2.74 17.43
C SER A 91 -5.21 1.35 16.93
N PHE A 92 -4.10 0.79 17.37
CA PHE A 92 -3.60 -0.50 16.93
C PHE A 92 -2.70 -1.16 17.98
N PRO A 93 -2.52 -2.49 17.94
CA PRO A 93 -1.50 -3.18 18.73
C PRO A 93 -0.11 -2.71 18.32
N LYS A 94 0.73 -2.38 19.29
CA LYS A 94 2.09 -1.89 19.07
C LYS A 94 3.08 -3.04 19.10
N TRP A 95 3.84 -3.20 18.02
CA TRP A 95 4.98 -4.11 17.95
C TRP A 95 6.28 -3.33 17.87
N GLN A 96 7.33 -3.84 18.53
CA GLN A 96 8.64 -3.18 18.57
C GLN A 96 9.77 -4.19 18.36
N ARG A 97 10.81 -3.75 17.65
CA ARG A 97 12.12 -4.37 17.52
C ARG A 97 13.11 -3.64 18.41
N ARG A 98 13.99 -4.39 19.11
CA ARG A 98 15.05 -3.83 19.97
C ARG A 98 16.43 -4.32 19.55
N SER A 99 16.61 -5.66 19.45
CA SER A 99 17.83 -6.25 18.95
C SER A 99 17.59 -7.61 18.30
N GLU A 100 18.48 -7.98 17.39
CA GLU A 100 18.35 -9.22 16.63
C GLU A 100 19.72 -9.77 16.24
N GLN A 101 19.91 -11.07 16.39
CA GLN A 101 21.14 -11.75 16.03
C GLN A 101 20.85 -13.18 15.56
N ALA A 102 21.59 -13.61 14.54
CA ALA A 102 21.64 -15.02 14.16
C ALA A 102 23.05 -15.46 13.76
N ALA A 103 23.33 -16.72 13.99
CA ALA A 103 24.58 -17.32 13.57
C ALA A 103 24.41 -18.83 13.31
N VAL A 104 25.14 -19.31 12.32
CA VAL A 104 25.45 -20.75 12.24
C VAL A 104 26.38 -21.09 13.39
N ILE A 105 26.09 -22.17 14.12
CA ILE A 105 26.88 -22.65 15.25
C ILE A 105 27.50 -24.03 14.95
N GLY A 106 28.61 -24.36 15.62
CA GLY A 106 29.34 -25.61 15.42
C GLY A 106 30.49 -25.48 14.42
N ALA A 107 30.73 -26.52 13.62
CA ALA A 107 31.92 -26.63 12.76
C ALA A 107 32.07 -25.53 11.72
N HIS A 108 30.98 -24.95 11.26
CA HIS A 108 30.97 -23.88 10.24
C HIS A 108 30.44 -22.55 10.80
N ALA A 109 30.75 -22.25 12.07
CA ALA A 109 30.26 -21.08 12.78
C ALA A 109 30.55 -19.78 12.03
N GLN A 110 29.49 -19.00 11.78
CA GLN A 110 29.56 -17.71 11.11
C GLN A 110 28.28 -16.88 11.33
N PRO A 111 28.37 -15.55 11.36
CA PRO A 111 27.20 -14.69 11.53
C PRO A 111 26.29 -14.76 10.31
N LEU A 112 24.98 -14.59 10.55
CA LEU A 112 23.94 -14.40 9.53
C LEU A 112 23.29 -13.04 9.72
N HIS A 113 23.10 -12.29 8.64
CA HIS A 113 22.34 -11.03 8.66
C HIS A 113 20.86 -11.35 8.53
N ILE A 114 20.15 -11.01 9.58
CA ILE A 114 18.71 -11.23 9.68
C ILE A 114 17.97 -9.96 10.05
N THR A 115 16.66 -9.99 9.88
CA THR A 115 15.74 -9.08 10.54
C THR A 115 14.53 -9.85 11.07
N ALA A 116 14.07 -9.53 12.28
CA ALA A 116 12.86 -10.09 12.83
C ALA A 116 11.66 -9.71 11.97
N LEU A 117 10.76 -10.64 11.71
CA LEU A 117 9.48 -10.34 11.09
C LEU A 117 8.61 -9.58 12.08
N GLY A 118 7.92 -8.53 11.58
CA GLY A 118 6.94 -7.82 12.37
C GLY A 118 5.88 -8.77 12.92
N GLY A 119 5.54 -8.65 14.20
CA GLY A 119 4.66 -9.58 14.88
C GLY A 119 5.33 -10.83 15.46
N SER A 120 6.62 -11.06 15.16
CA SER A 120 7.39 -12.11 15.83
C SER A 120 7.50 -11.86 17.33
N PRO A 121 7.38 -12.88 18.19
CA PRO A 121 7.79 -12.77 19.57
C PRO A 121 9.31 -12.74 19.68
N GLY A 122 9.81 -12.19 20.79
CA GLY A 122 11.20 -12.34 21.20
C GLY A 122 11.51 -13.77 21.66
N GLY A 123 12.79 -14.04 21.81
CA GLY A 123 13.28 -15.33 22.33
C GLY A 123 14.60 -15.74 21.71
N THR A 124 15.23 -16.74 22.33
CA THR A 124 16.44 -17.38 21.79
C THR A 124 16.17 -18.84 21.56
N VAL A 125 16.42 -19.30 20.34
CA VAL A 125 16.31 -20.72 19.97
C VAL A 125 17.58 -21.20 19.27
N GLU A 126 17.91 -22.47 19.49
CA GLU A 126 19.02 -23.14 18.80
C GLU A 126 18.54 -24.48 18.28
N GLY A 127 18.67 -24.72 17.01
CA GLY A 127 18.19 -25.94 16.38
C GLY A 127 18.87 -26.29 15.08
N GLU A 128 18.72 -27.53 14.66
CA GLU A 128 19.04 -27.97 13.32
C GLU A 128 18.10 -27.28 12.32
N VAL A 129 18.64 -26.83 11.21
CA VAL A 129 17.87 -26.17 10.14
C VAL A 129 17.36 -27.20 9.15
N VAL A 130 16.06 -27.16 8.85
CA VAL A 130 15.45 -27.92 7.76
C VAL A 130 15.01 -26.96 6.67
N ARG A 131 15.62 -27.08 5.48
CA ARG A 131 15.36 -26.24 4.32
C ARG A 131 14.18 -26.74 3.49
N PHE A 132 13.31 -25.84 3.10
CA PHE A 132 12.20 -26.04 2.14
C PHE A 132 12.34 -25.05 0.98
N GLU A 133 12.12 -25.49 -0.23
CA GLU A 133 12.24 -24.64 -1.42
C GLU A 133 11.13 -23.55 -1.52
N ASN A 134 9.98 -23.84 -0.94
CA ASN A 134 8.83 -22.93 -0.97
C ASN A 134 7.82 -23.29 0.14
N LEU A 135 6.77 -22.47 0.26
CA LEU A 135 5.73 -22.66 1.27
C LEU A 135 4.98 -24.00 1.09
N ALA A 136 4.72 -24.42 -0.14
CA ALA A 136 4.01 -25.67 -0.40
C ALA A 136 4.80 -26.89 0.07
N ALA A 137 6.13 -26.89 -0.08
CA ALA A 137 7.00 -27.94 0.44
C ALA A 137 6.96 -28.01 1.96
N LEU A 138 6.95 -26.86 2.67
CA LEU A 138 6.77 -26.81 4.12
C LEU A 138 5.39 -27.35 4.53
N GLN A 139 4.33 -26.97 3.85
CA GLN A 139 2.96 -27.42 4.13
C GLN A 139 2.82 -28.94 3.97
N ALA A 140 3.49 -29.53 2.97
CA ALA A 140 3.48 -30.93 2.72
C ALA A 140 4.31 -31.78 3.72
N ALA A 141 5.15 -31.15 4.55
CA ALA A 141 5.97 -31.83 5.53
C ALA A 141 5.09 -32.59 6.56
N PRO A 142 5.51 -33.79 7.02
CA PRO A 142 4.75 -34.54 8.02
C PRO A 142 4.60 -33.77 9.35
N ALA A 143 3.51 -34.01 10.04
CA ALA A 143 3.33 -33.48 11.40
C ALA A 143 4.45 -34.01 12.32
N GLY A 144 5.02 -33.11 13.17
CA GLY A 144 6.11 -33.43 14.08
C GLY A 144 7.50 -33.59 13.45
N SER A 145 7.63 -33.49 12.12
CA SER A 145 8.93 -33.65 11.41
C SER A 145 9.95 -32.56 11.76
N LEU A 146 9.48 -31.44 12.30
CA LEU A 146 10.30 -30.27 12.68
C LEU A 146 10.45 -30.16 14.22
N ALA A 147 10.15 -31.22 14.97
CA ALA A 147 10.28 -31.20 16.45
C ALA A 147 11.68 -30.77 16.88
N GLY A 148 11.79 -29.63 17.60
CA GLY A 148 13.05 -29.06 18.07
C GLY A 148 13.95 -28.46 16.98
N LYS A 149 13.46 -28.27 15.78
CA LYS A 149 14.21 -27.73 14.62
C LYS A 149 13.77 -26.33 14.24
N ILE A 150 14.57 -25.67 13.40
CA ILE A 150 14.27 -24.38 12.79
C ILE A 150 13.90 -24.62 11.31
N ALA A 151 12.73 -24.16 10.90
CA ALA A 151 12.33 -24.22 9.50
C ALA A 151 13.00 -23.08 8.73
N PHE A 152 13.58 -23.40 7.57
CA PHE A 152 14.09 -22.42 6.61
C PHE A 152 13.36 -22.56 5.29
N VAL A 153 12.55 -21.55 4.93
CA VAL A 153 11.90 -21.48 3.61
C VAL A 153 12.71 -20.60 2.69
N ASP A 154 13.27 -21.22 1.66
CA ASP A 154 14.24 -20.62 0.73
C ASP A 154 13.60 -20.26 -0.62
N TYR A 155 12.48 -19.56 -0.58
CA TYR A 155 11.77 -19.12 -1.79
C TYR A 155 12.47 -17.91 -2.42
N GLN A 156 12.92 -18.06 -3.67
CA GLN A 156 13.57 -16.98 -4.41
C GLN A 156 12.54 -16.26 -5.30
N MET A 157 12.30 -14.99 -5.00
CA MET A 157 11.45 -14.13 -5.82
C MET A 157 12.10 -13.78 -7.16
N THR A 158 11.26 -13.59 -8.18
CA THR A 158 11.68 -13.12 -9.50
C THR A 158 11.32 -11.65 -9.68
N LYS A 159 12.27 -10.90 -10.27
CA LYS A 159 12.10 -9.47 -10.56
C LYS A 159 11.04 -9.28 -11.65
N ALA A 160 10.09 -8.38 -11.43
CA ALA A 160 9.04 -8.05 -12.38
C ALA A 160 8.58 -6.60 -12.20
N ARG A 161 8.27 -5.94 -13.30
CA ARG A 161 7.80 -4.55 -13.33
C ARG A 161 6.53 -4.32 -12.51
N ASP A 162 5.63 -5.29 -12.51
CA ASP A 162 4.36 -5.27 -11.79
C ASP A 162 4.42 -5.94 -10.40
N GLY A 163 5.60 -6.34 -9.96
CA GLY A 163 5.81 -6.98 -8.67
C GLY A 163 5.06 -8.29 -8.44
N LYS A 164 4.57 -8.93 -9.52
CA LYS A 164 3.63 -10.08 -9.46
C LYS A 164 4.07 -11.23 -8.56
N ASP A 165 5.38 -11.41 -8.37
CA ASP A 165 5.90 -12.52 -7.58
C ASP A 165 5.96 -12.22 -6.07
N TYR A 166 5.74 -10.97 -5.67
CA TYR A 166 5.72 -10.59 -4.25
C TYR A 166 4.61 -11.31 -3.47
N GLY A 167 3.48 -11.61 -4.12
CA GLY A 167 2.42 -12.39 -3.49
C GLY A 167 2.90 -13.76 -2.97
N ASN A 168 3.85 -14.40 -3.66
CA ASN A 168 4.44 -15.68 -3.23
C ASN A 168 5.43 -15.48 -2.07
N GLY A 169 6.34 -14.51 -2.17
CA GLY A 169 7.28 -14.16 -1.09
C GLY A 169 6.57 -13.70 0.19
N GLY A 170 5.57 -12.83 0.03
CA GLY A 170 4.71 -12.38 1.13
C GLY A 170 3.90 -13.51 1.77
N ALA A 171 3.47 -14.51 1.01
CA ALA A 171 2.80 -15.69 1.56
C ALA A 171 3.74 -16.54 2.43
N VAL A 172 5.03 -16.67 2.07
CA VAL A 172 6.04 -17.33 2.93
C VAL A 172 6.15 -16.56 4.25
N ARG A 173 6.24 -15.24 4.20
CA ARG A 173 6.33 -14.37 5.39
C ARG A 173 5.10 -14.49 6.28
N SER A 174 3.91 -14.39 5.71
CA SER A 174 2.66 -14.30 6.48
C SER A 174 2.16 -15.65 7.01
N LYS A 175 2.41 -16.76 6.30
CA LYS A 175 1.89 -18.11 6.65
C LYS A 175 2.98 -19.08 7.12
N GLY A 176 4.21 -18.91 6.65
CA GLY A 176 5.33 -19.82 6.93
C GLY A 176 5.58 -20.07 8.42
N PRO A 177 5.61 -19.04 9.29
CA PRO A 177 5.82 -19.24 10.72
C PRO A 177 4.76 -20.16 11.36
N SER A 178 3.47 -19.94 11.10
CA SER A 178 2.39 -20.79 11.63
C SER A 178 2.48 -22.23 11.12
N GLU A 179 2.76 -22.40 9.83
CA GLU A 179 2.92 -23.73 9.22
C GLU A 179 4.11 -24.48 9.81
N ALA A 180 5.25 -23.82 10.00
CA ALA A 180 6.43 -24.41 10.61
C ALA A 180 6.15 -24.91 12.05
N ILE A 181 5.50 -24.08 12.85
CA ILE A 181 5.16 -24.41 14.25
C ILE A 181 4.18 -25.59 14.32
N ARG A 182 3.19 -25.67 13.42
CA ARG A 182 2.29 -26.83 13.32
C ARG A 182 3.04 -28.14 13.03
N LYS A 183 4.23 -28.06 12.43
CA LYS A 183 5.11 -29.22 12.20
C LYS A 183 6.08 -29.47 13.34
N GLY A 184 6.03 -28.67 14.41
CA GLY A 184 6.87 -28.81 15.63
C GLY A 184 8.12 -27.93 15.65
N ALA A 185 8.28 -26.98 14.70
CA ALA A 185 9.42 -26.09 14.67
C ALA A 185 9.45 -25.17 15.91
N ILE A 186 10.66 -24.90 16.43
CA ILE A 186 10.91 -23.98 17.54
C ILE A 186 11.26 -22.56 17.07
N GLY A 187 11.47 -22.37 15.77
CA GLY A 187 11.75 -21.09 15.13
C GLY A 187 11.61 -21.19 13.62
N PHE A 188 11.56 -20.04 12.99
CA PHE A 188 11.38 -19.90 11.54
C PHE A 188 12.34 -18.87 10.98
N VAL A 189 12.98 -19.18 9.87
CA VAL A 189 13.71 -18.23 9.04
C VAL A 189 13.30 -18.38 7.60
N MET A 190 13.31 -17.29 6.86
CA MET A 190 13.03 -17.30 5.43
C MET A 190 14.09 -16.52 4.67
N ARG A 191 14.30 -16.85 3.38
CA ARG A 191 14.92 -15.90 2.47
C ARG A 191 14.06 -14.64 2.43
N SER A 192 14.66 -13.47 2.48
CA SER A 192 13.96 -12.19 2.33
C SER A 192 13.01 -12.20 1.12
N ALA A 193 11.84 -11.61 1.30
CA ALA A 193 10.90 -11.38 0.19
C ALA A 193 11.35 -10.19 -0.65
N GLY A 194 12.50 -10.33 -1.27
CA GLY A 194 13.19 -9.35 -2.10
C GLY A 194 13.82 -9.95 -3.33
N THR A 195 14.28 -9.09 -4.24
CA THR A 195 14.87 -9.46 -5.54
C THR A 195 16.32 -9.01 -5.69
N ASP A 196 16.88 -8.45 -4.64
CA ASP A 196 18.25 -7.94 -4.57
C ASP A 196 19.31 -9.03 -4.42
N SER A 197 20.56 -8.61 -4.32
CA SER A 197 21.72 -9.38 -3.88
C SER A 197 22.48 -8.69 -2.75
N HIS A 198 21.88 -7.72 -2.09
CA HIS A 198 22.46 -6.94 -1.00
C HIS A 198 22.41 -7.73 0.32
N ARG A 199 23.31 -7.41 1.24
CA ARG A 199 23.34 -8.08 2.54
C ARG A 199 22.47 -7.37 3.57
N VAL A 200 21.33 -6.86 3.12
CA VAL A 200 20.28 -6.24 3.94
C VAL A 200 19.03 -7.13 3.88
N PRO A 201 18.53 -7.60 5.03
CA PRO A 201 17.32 -8.41 5.06
C PRO A 201 16.06 -7.56 4.93
N HIS A 202 14.98 -8.14 4.37
CA HIS A 202 13.67 -7.52 4.24
C HIS A 202 12.74 -7.96 5.37
N THR A 203 12.24 -7.03 6.15
CA THR A 203 11.24 -7.28 7.19
C THR A 203 9.81 -7.38 6.58
N GLY A 204 8.81 -7.19 7.37
CA GLY A 204 7.40 -7.12 7.04
C GLY A 204 6.56 -7.94 8.03
N ILE A 205 5.26 -7.65 8.07
CA ILE A 205 4.38 -8.24 9.07
C ILE A 205 4.16 -9.73 8.86
N THR A 206 4.23 -10.51 9.94
CA THR A 206 3.65 -11.86 10.03
C THR A 206 2.55 -11.89 11.08
N ARG A 207 1.62 -12.80 10.92
CA ARG A 207 0.54 -13.03 11.89
C ARG A 207 0.48 -14.52 12.17
N PHE A 208 0.50 -14.88 13.45
CA PHE A 208 0.30 -16.26 13.85
C PHE A 208 -1.19 -16.60 13.84
N ASP A 209 -1.51 -17.76 13.31
CA ASP A 209 -2.88 -18.23 13.27
C ASP A 209 -3.41 -18.53 14.66
N GLU A 210 -4.72 -18.48 14.83
CA GLU A 210 -5.38 -18.85 16.08
C GLU A 210 -5.01 -20.29 16.48
N GLY A 211 -4.73 -20.50 17.76
CA GLY A 211 -4.30 -21.80 18.31
C GLY A 211 -2.84 -22.16 18.07
N VAL A 212 -2.06 -21.31 17.41
CA VAL A 212 -0.61 -21.47 17.23
C VAL A 212 0.13 -20.67 18.31
N THR A 213 0.99 -21.31 19.11
CA THR A 213 1.87 -20.61 20.05
C THR A 213 3.01 -19.96 19.28
N PRO A 214 3.12 -18.62 19.23
CA PRO A 214 4.13 -17.95 18.45
C PRO A 214 5.57 -18.33 18.85
N ALA A 215 6.46 -18.44 17.87
CA ALA A 215 7.89 -18.67 18.04
C ALA A 215 8.71 -17.65 17.23
N PRO A 216 10.02 -17.42 17.58
CA PRO A 216 10.88 -16.49 16.88
C PRO A 216 10.90 -16.72 15.37
N ALA A 217 10.65 -15.65 14.60
CA ALA A 217 10.58 -15.67 13.14
C ALA A 217 11.35 -14.49 12.55
N ALA A 218 12.23 -14.76 11.56
CA ALA A 218 13.10 -13.77 10.96
C ALA A 218 13.27 -14.00 9.44
N ALA A 219 13.65 -12.95 8.72
CA ALA A 219 14.13 -13.02 7.35
C ALA A 219 15.65 -12.92 7.30
N LEU A 220 16.27 -13.71 6.45
CA LEU A 220 17.70 -13.67 6.12
C LEU A 220 17.93 -12.73 4.95
N SER A 221 19.05 -12.02 4.93
CA SER A 221 19.50 -11.38 3.69
C SER A 221 19.65 -12.41 2.56
N VAL A 222 19.49 -12.00 1.31
CA VAL A 222 19.60 -12.92 0.18
C VAL A 222 20.95 -13.62 0.12
N PRO A 223 22.13 -12.95 0.31
CA PRO A 223 23.41 -13.62 0.38
C PRO A 223 23.54 -14.64 1.52
N ASP A 224 22.99 -14.32 2.71
CA ASP A 224 23.06 -15.23 3.86
C ASP A 224 22.10 -16.40 3.72
N ALA A 225 20.94 -16.23 3.06
CA ALA A 225 20.07 -17.33 2.69
C ALA A 225 20.76 -18.28 1.69
N ASN A 226 21.47 -17.75 0.70
CA ASN A 226 22.31 -18.54 -0.20
C ASN A 226 23.40 -19.32 0.54
N GLN A 227 24.05 -18.68 1.52
CA GLN A 227 25.07 -19.31 2.34
C GLN A 227 24.48 -20.42 3.20
N LEU A 228 23.35 -20.17 3.86
CA LEU A 228 22.68 -21.19 4.69
C LEU A 228 22.22 -22.37 3.83
N ALA A 229 21.70 -22.13 2.63
CA ALA A 229 21.31 -23.19 1.69
C ALA A 229 22.50 -24.07 1.30
N ARG A 230 23.68 -23.49 1.04
CA ARG A 230 24.90 -24.27 0.77
C ARG A 230 25.35 -25.10 1.97
N LEU A 231 25.30 -24.53 3.18
CA LEU A 231 25.66 -25.23 4.40
C LEU A 231 24.74 -26.42 4.68
N THR A 232 23.42 -26.24 4.54
CA THR A 232 22.45 -27.34 4.71
C THR A 232 22.63 -28.46 3.67
N ALA A 233 23.16 -28.14 2.47
CA ALA A 233 23.49 -29.15 1.46
C ALA A 233 24.77 -29.97 1.81
N LEU A 234 25.67 -29.42 2.63
CA LEU A 234 26.86 -30.14 3.12
C LEU A 234 26.53 -31.12 4.23
N GLY A 235 25.42 -30.91 4.95
CA GLY A 235 25.00 -31.76 6.06
C GLY A 235 24.23 -31.04 7.15
N SER A 236 24.07 -31.66 8.31
CA SER A 236 23.35 -31.09 9.44
C SER A 236 23.95 -29.73 9.84
N THR A 237 23.16 -28.71 9.78
CA THR A 237 23.55 -27.32 10.09
C THR A 237 22.68 -26.80 11.21
N ARG A 238 23.30 -26.23 12.24
CA ARG A 238 22.60 -25.65 13.38
C ARG A 238 22.69 -24.14 13.36
N VAL A 239 21.59 -23.49 13.72
CA VAL A 239 21.50 -22.02 13.83
C VAL A 239 21.05 -21.65 15.23
N ARG A 240 21.65 -20.59 15.77
CA ARG A 240 21.13 -19.83 16.91
C ARG A 240 20.45 -18.59 16.37
N LEU A 241 19.19 -18.37 16.77
CA LEU A 241 18.37 -17.20 16.49
C LEU A 241 18.00 -16.53 17.81
N ALA A 242 18.37 -15.27 18.02
CA ALA A 242 18.09 -14.50 19.22
C ALA A 242 17.43 -13.17 18.82
N LEU A 243 16.18 -12.98 19.21
CA LEU A 243 15.38 -11.81 18.92
C LEU A 243 14.91 -11.16 20.22
N ASP A 244 15.11 -9.86 20.35
CA ASP A 244 14.45 -9.01 21.33
C ASP A 244 13.46 -8.11 20.59
N CYS A 245 12.23 -8.57 20.48
CA CYS A 245 11.12 -7.90 19.82
C CYS A 245 9.80 -8.41 20.38
N GLY A 246 8.69 -7.78 20.05
CA GLY A 246 7.38 -8.27 20.45
C GLY A 246 6.33 -7.19 20.56
N TRP A 247 5.12 -7.63 20.90
CA TRP A 247 3.98 -6.75 21.13
C TRP A 247 4.11 -6.06 22.50
N ASP A 248 3.85 -4.75 22.51
CA ASP A 248 4.01 -3.86 23.68
C ASP A 248 2.76 -2.98 23.84
N GLY A 249 1.64 -3.61 24.17
CA GLY A 249 0.36 -2.96 24.41
C GLY A 249 -0.28 -2.38 23.13
N THR A 250 -0.91 -1.21 23.28
CA THR A 250 -1.65 -0.50 22.24
C THR A 250 -1.08 0.92 22.07
N ALA A 251 -0.97 1.37 20.83
CA ALA A 251 -0.62 2.75 20.50
C ALA A 251 -1.75 3.43 19.71
N THR A 252 -1.69 4.77 19.66
CA THR A 252 -2.55 5.58 18.81
C THR A 252 -1.67 6.49 17.97
N SER A 253 -1.83 6.39 16.66
CA SER A 253 -1.31 7.34 15.67
C SER A 253 -2.48 8.05 14.99
N TYR A 254 -2.23 8.76 13.87
CA TYR A 254 -3.25 9.56 13.21
C TYR A 254 -3.10 9.52 11.70
N ASN A 255 -4.20 9.29 10.99
CA ASN A 255 -4.27 9.74 9.59
C ASN A 255 -4.16 11.26 9.58
N VAL A 256 -3.23 11.81 8.82
CA VAL A 256 -3.09 13.25 8.64
C VAL A 256 -3.68 13.62 7.30
N ILE A 257 -4.64 14.55 7.29
CA ILE A 257 -5.43 14.84 6.11
C ILE A 257 -5.31 16.32 5.76
N GLY A 258 -4.94 16.59 4.49
CA GLY A 258 -5.02 17.89 3.86
C GLY A 258 -6.13 17.92 2.82
N GLU A 259 -6.89 19.02 2.73
CA GLU A 259 -7.99 19.16 1.77
C GLU A 259 -7.87 20.47 1.00
N ILE A 260 -7.95 20.38 -0.35
CA ILE A 260 -8.23 21.50 -1.23
C ILE A 260 -9.75 21.53 -1.43
N THR A 261 -10.40 22.58 -0.95
CA THR A 261 -11.86 22.67 -0.89
C THR A 261 -12.48 22.93 -2.25
N GLY A 262 -13.42 22.11 -2.66
CA GLY A 262 -14.12 22.25 -3.93
C GLY A 262 -15.01 23.50 -4.00
N ARG A 263 -15.00 24.21 -5.16
CA ARG A 263 -15.75 25.46 -5.35
C ARG A 263 -17.26 25.30 -5.41
N SER A 264 -17.78 24.17 -5.90
CA SER A 264 -19.23 23.98 -6.13
C SER A 264 -19.81 22.70 -5.51
N LYS A 265 -18.96 21.69 -5.28
CA LYS A 265 -19.33 20.40 -4.69
C LYS A 265 -18.38 20.02 -3.55
N PRO A 266 -18.23 20.87 -2.52
CA PRO A 266 -17.20 20.68 -1.50
C PRO A 266 -17.38 19.44 -0.62
N LYS A 267 -18.54 18.77 -0.66
CA LYS A 267 -18.79 17.52 0.07
C LYS A 267 -18.41 16.28 -0.73
N GLU A 268 -18.39 16.37 -2.07
CA GLU A 268 -17.90 15.28 -2.92
C GLU A 268 -16.38 15.30 -2.93
N VAL A 269 -15.75 14.15 -2.68
CA VAL A 269 -14.29 14.08 -2.50
C VAL A 269 -13.63 13.13 -3.48
N VAL A 270 -12.50 13.57 -4.03
CA VAL A 270 -11.49 12.74 -4.66
C VAL A 270 -10.40 12.53 -3.64
N VAL A 271 -10.00 11.28 -3.39
CA VAL A 271 -8.99 10.93 -2.40
C VAL A 271 -7.71 10.50 -3.11
N ILE A 272 -6.58 11.07 -2.72
CA ILE A 272 -5.25 10.56 -3.07
C ILE A 272 -4.44 10.42 -1.79
N GLY A 273 -3.49 9.50 -1.74
CA GLY A 273 -2.71 9.31 -0.52
C GLY A 273 -1.57 8.31 -0.68
N GLY A 274 -0.84 8.15 0.39
CA GLY A 274 0.16 7.16 0.67
C GLY A 274 0.29 7.01 2.18
N HIS A 275 1.03 6.02 2.68
CA HIS A 275 1.13 5.84 4.12
C HIS A 275 2.30 6.61 4.75
N LEU A 276 2.06 7.10 5.97
CA LEU A 276 3.02 7.94 6.67
C LEU A 276 4.08 7.13 7.42
N ASP A 277 3.72 5.98 7.95
CA ASP A 277 4.65 5.11 8.64
C ASP A 277 5.64 4.43 7.67
N SER A 278 6.64 3.81 8.21
CA SER A 278 7.60 2.95 7.50
C SER A 278 8.09 1.87 8.45
N TRP A 279 8.72 0.83 7.92
CA TRP A 279 9.55 -0.02 8.77
C TRP A 279 10.73 0.77 9.36
N ASP A 280 11.32 0.22 10.42
CA ASP A 280 12.35 0.85 11.24
C ASP A 280 13.78 0.65 10.72
N LEU A 281 13.97 -0.09 9.62
CA LEU A 281 15.30 -0.44 9.10
C LEU A 281 15.93 0.67 8.26
N GLY A 282 15.16 1.27 7.37
CA GLY A 282 15.53 2.38 6.50
C GLY A 282 14.80 3.66 6.86
N THR A 283 15.02 4.72 6.08
CA THR A 283 14.32 6.01 6.28
C THR A 283 12.92 6.04 5.66
N GLY A 284 12.48 4.95 5.00
CA GLY A 284 11.17 4.87 4.36
C GLY A 284 11.01 5.92 3.26
N ALA A 285 12.00 6.03 2.37
CA ALA A 285 11.96 6.97 1.26
C ALA A 285 11.11 6.44 0.10
N ILE A 286 11.29 5.16 -0.20
CA ILE A 286 10.60 4.42 -1.26
C ILE A 286 9.25 3.90 -0.77
N ASP A 287 9.20 3.45 0.49
CA ASP A 287 8.06 2.82 1.13
C ASP A 287 7.75 3.52 2.48
N ASP A 288 6.85 4.54 2.56
CA ASP A 288 6.14 5.16 1.42
C ASP A 288 6.29 6.69 1.45
N GLY A 289 7.50 7.17 1.80
CA GLY A 289 7.80 8.60 1.74
C GLY A 289 7.57 9.20 0.35
N ALA A 290 7.83 8.41 -0.70
CA ALA A 290 7.58 8.80 -2.09
C ALA A 290 6.09 9.03 -2.35
N GLY A 291 5.19 8.13 -1.94
CA GLY A 291 3.77 8.27 -2.15
C GLY A 291 3.16 9.44 -1.37
N VAL A 292 3.58 9.63 -0.12
CA VAL A 292 3.23 10.84 0.65
C VAL A 292 3.66 12.11 -0.10
N ALA A 293 4.88 12.13 -0.62
CA ALA A 293 5.42 13.29 -1.33
C ALA A 293 4.72 13.56 -2.67
N ILE A 294 4.47 12.51 -3.46
CA ILE A 294 3.75 12.57 -4.74
C ILE A 294 2.37 13.19 -4.53
N THR A 295 1.62 12.69 -3.56
CA THR A 295 0.23 13.11 -3.34
C THR A 295 0.13 14.49 -2.69
N MET A 296 1.04 14.84 -1.77
CA MET A 296 1.14 16.20 -1.21
C MET A 296 1.50 17.24 -2.28
N ALA A 297 2.49 16.95 -3.14
CA ALA A 297 2.89 17.85 -4.21
C ALA A 297 1.77 18.01 -5.26
N ALA A 298 1.05 16.95 -5.61
CA ALA A 298 -0.10 17.01 -6.50
C ALA A 298 -1.20 17.92 -5.94
N GLY A 299 -1.54 17.77 -4.65
CA GLY A 299 -2.51 18.63 -3.96
C GLY A 299 -2.06 20.09 -3.93
N HIS A 300 -0.78 20.35 -3.62
CA HIS A 300 -0.20 21.70 -3.63
C HIS A 300 -0.34 22.39 -4.99
N LEU A 301 0.07 21.73 -6.07
CA LEU A 301 -0.03 22.29 -7.43
C LEU A 301 -1.47 22.62 -7.82
N ILE A 302 -2.43 21.77 -7.47
CA ILE A 302 -3.84 22.02 -7.73
C ILE A 302 -4.35 23.18 -6.86
N GLY A 303 -3.91 23.28 -5.62
CA GLY A 303 -4.25 24.35 -4.68
C GLY A 303 -3.80 25.74 -5.14
N GLN A 304 -2.77 25.82 -5.98
CA GLN A 304 -2.27 27.08 -6.54
C GLN A 304 -3.12 27.62 -7.72
N LEU A 305 -4.09 26.87 -8.20
CA LEU A 305 -4.98 27.33 -9.27
C LEU A 305 -5.80 28.56 -8.82
N LYS A 306 -5.97 29.54 -9.72
CA LYS A 306 -6.83 30.71 -9.46
C LYS A 306 -8.26 30.32 -9.10
N GLN A 307 -8.73 29.20 -9.59
CA GLN A 307 -10.06 28.66 -9.33
C GLN A 307 -9.92 27.21 -8.85
N ALA A 308 -10.37 26.92 -7.64
CA ALA A 308 -10.41 25.59 -7.08
C ALA A 308 -11.22 24.62 -7.98
N PRO A 309 -10.92 23.30 -7.99
CA PRO A 309 -11.72 22.32 -8.71
C PRO A 309 -13.16 22.25 -8.20
N LYS A 310 -14.09 21.62 -8.96
CA LYS A 310 -15.51 21.50 -8.56
C LYS A 310 -15.68 20.77 -7.23
N ARG A 311 -14.99 19.62 -7.06
CA ARG A 311 -14.99 18.78 -5.88
C ARG A 311 -13.78 19.03 -5.02
N SER A 312 -13.87 18.67 -3.75
CA SER A 312 -12.72 18.68 -2.86
C SER A 312 -11.74 17.55 -3.25
N ILE A 313 -10.44 17.87 -3.13
CA ILE A 313 -9.38 16.88 -3.21
C ILE A 313 -8.81 16.69 -1.82
N ARG A 314 -8.88 15.48 -1.34
CA ARG A 314 -8.41 15.09 -0.02
C ARG A 314 -7.15 14.27 -0.17
N VAL A 315 -6.03 14.76 0.40
CA VAL A 315 -4.76 14.06 0.46
C VAL A 315 -4.62 13.46 1.85
N VAL A 316 -4.41 12.14 1.91
CA VAL A 316 -4.33 11.41 3.18
C VAL A 316 -2.94 10.79 3.31
N ALA A 317 -2.24 11.15 4.38
CA ALA A 317 -1.08 10.41 4.86
C ALA A 317 -1.60 9.39 5.88
N PHE A 318 -1.77 8.14 5.43
CA PHE A 318 -2.38 7.07 6.23
C PHE A 318 -1.46 6.61 7.35
N ALA A 319 -2.03 6.22 8.48
CA ALA A 319 -1.29 5.73 9.64
C ALA A 319 -1.26 4.20 9.66
N ASN A 320 -0.08 3.64 9.95
CA ASN A 320 0.07 2.21 10.21
C ASN A 320 -0.53 1.31 9.12
N GLU A 321 -0.07 1.50 7.91
CA GLU A 321 -0.29 0.59 6.78
C GLU A 321 0.44 -0.73 7.05
N GLU A 322 1.73 -0.66 7.35
CA GLU A 322 2.73 -1.72 7.42
C GLU A 322 2.36 -2.89 8.35
N GLN A 323 1.69 -2.59 9.43
CA GLN A 323 1.31 -3.61 10.39
C GLN A 323 -0.13 -4.08 10.21
N GLY A 324 -0.84 -3.59 9.18
CA GLY A 324 -2.15 -4.12 8.82
C GLY A 324 -3.21 -3.15 8.39
N LEU A 325 -2.89 -2.11 7.64
CA LEU A 325 -3.83 -1.17 7.00
C LEU A 325 -4.73 -0.47 8.03
N TYR A 326 -4.20 -0.13 9.21
CA TYR A 326 -5.04 0.43 10.28
C TYR A 326 -5.60 1.80 9.91
N GLY A 327 -4.81 2.64 9.23
CA GLY A 327 -5.22 3.96 8.76
C GLY A 327 -6.32 3.88 7.70
N GLY A 328 -6.12 3.07 6.66
CA GLY A 328 -7.11 2.86 5.60
C GLY A 328 -8.42 2.28 6.14
N LYS A 329 -8.35 1.31 7.07
CA LYS A 329 -9.53 0.74 7.74
C LYS A 329 -10.28 1.77 8.59
N ALA A 330 -9.55 2.60 9.36
CA ALA A 330 -10.15 3.66 10.17
C ALA A 330 -10.81 4.71 9.28
N TYR A 331 -10.15 5.12 8.19
CA TYR A 331 -10.71 6.04 7.20
C TYR A 331 -11.99 5.48 6.58
N ALA A 332 -11.98 4.23 6.13
CA ALA A 332 -13.16 3.58 5.57
C ALA A 332 -14.31 3.42 6.59
N ALA A 333 -13.99 3.23 7.87
CA ALA A 333 -14.98 3.19 8.94
C ALA A 333 -15.61 4.57 9.20
N ALA A 334 -14.81 5.64 9.13
CA ALA A 334 -15.27 7.01 9.36
C ALA A 334 -16.07 7.59 8.19
N HIS A 335 -15.64 7.31 6.95
CA HIS A 335 -16.10 7.96 5.73
C HIS A 335 -16.90 7.08 4.76
N GLY A 336 -17.10 5.81 5.07
CA GLY A 336 -17.87 4.85 4.27
C GLY A 336 -18.88 4.10 5.10
N LYS A 337 -19.67 4.80 5.92
CA LYS A 337 -20.64 4.18 6.86
C LYS A 337 -21.84 3.63 6.14
N ASP A 338 -22.35 4.33 5.15
CA ASP A 338 -23.59 4.03 4.46
C ASP A 338 -23.57 4.48 2.98
N ALA A 339 -24.69 4.32 2.30
CA ALA A 339 -24.84 4.70 0.90
C ALA A 339 -24.68 6.23 0.66
N LYS A 340 -25.00 7.07 1.65
CA LYS A 340 -24.86 8.51 1.55
C LYS A 340 -23.40 8.92 1.63
N ASP A 341 -22.65 8.35 2.55
CA ASP A 341 -21.22 8.56 2.66
C ASP A 341 -20.50 8.08 1.39
N MET A 342 -20.86 6.88 0.89
CA MET A 342 -20.27 6.34 -0.35
C MET A 342 -20.55 7.21 -1.57
N ALA A 343 -21.71 7.84 -1.68
CA ALA A 343 -22.04 8.76 -2.78
C ALA A 343 -21.15 10.02 -2.77
N LEU A 344 -20.60 10.41 -1.63
CA LEU A 344 -19.68 11.54 -1.51
C LEU A 344 -18.25 11.15 -1.92
N HIS A 345 -17.86 9.89 -1.75
CA HIS A 345 -16.57 9.37 -2.20
C HIS A 345 -16.59 9.08 -3.70
N GLN A 346 -16.04 10.01 -4.49
CA GLN A 346 -16.09 9.89 -5.94
C GLN A 346 -15.13 8.84 -6.45
N ILE A 347 -13.85 8.91 -6.06
CA ILE A 347 -12.81 7.98 -6.45
C ILE A 347 -11.59 8.15 -5.53
N GLY A 348 -10.85 7.07 -5.29
CA GLY A 348 -9.59 7.09 -4.54
C GLY A 348 -8.44 6.51 -5.34
N ALA A 349 -7.22 7.05 -5.17
CA ALA A 349 -5.99 6.49 -5.70
C ALA A 349 -4.89 6.55 -4.64
N GLU A 350 -4.11 5.51 -4.55
CA GLU A 350 -2.97 5.41 -3.64
C GLU A 350 -1.67 5.33 -4.43
N SER A 351 -0.64 5.96 -3.89
CA SER A 351 0.73 5.85 -4.37
C SER A 351 1.53 5.11 -3.31
N ASP A 352 1.69 3.80 -3.50
CA ASP A 352 2.38 2.89 -2.60
C ASP A 352 3.00 1.75 -3.42
N PHE A 353 3.97 2.10 -4.25
CA PHE A 353 4.79 1.15 -5.01
C PHE A 353 6.11 1.82 -5.43
N GLY A 354 6.66 2.65 -4.56
CA GLY A 354 7.91 3.37 -4.73
C GLY A 354 7.83 4.62 -5.60
N ALA A 355 8.93 4.95 -6.28
CA ALA A 355 9.08 6.16 -7.07
C ALA A 355 9.40 5.89 -8.55
N GLY A 356 9.27 4.66 -9.03
CA GLY A 356 9.46 4.31 -10.43
C GLY A 356 8.43 5.00 -11.33
N ARG A 357 8.76 5.24 -12.61
CA ARG A 357 7.83 5.93 -13.52
C ARG A 357 6.52 5.19 -13.65
N ILE A 358 5.42 5.92 -13.57
CA ILE A 358 4.09 5.37 -13.87
C ILE A 358 4.02 5.01 -15.36
N TYR A 359 3.55 3.81 -15.68
CA TYR A 359 3.50 3.29 -17.03
C TYR A 359 2.11 2.90 -17.50
N ALA A 360 1.15 2.74 -16.57
CA ALA A 360 -0.22 2.38 -16.91
C ALA A 360 -1.22 3.05 -15.98
N PHE A 361 -2.46 3.19 -16.48
CA PHE A 361 -3.57 3.80 -15.78
C PHE A 361 -4.87 3.04 -16.05
N ASN A 362 -5.68 2.90 -15.00
CA ASN A 362 -7.05 2.42 -15.10
C ASN A 362 -7.90 2.90 -13.92
N THR A 363 -9.22 2.76 -14.02
CA THR A 363 -10.16 2.97 -12.91
C THR A 363 -11.08 1.76 -12.77
N GLY A 364 -11.54 1.51 -11.56
CA GLY A 364 -12.54 0.48 -11.27
C GLY A 364 -13.57 0.95 -10.26
N SER A 365 -14.77 0.37 -10.34
CA SER A 365 -15.87 0.70 -9.42
C SER A 365 -16.98 -0.35 -9.47
N ALA A 366 -17.99 -0.19 -8.61
CA ALA A 366 -19.20 -1.00 -8.65
C ALA A 366 -20.09 -0.72 -9.88
N ALA A 367 -19.94 0.46 -10.52
CA ALA A 367 -20.67 0.85 -11.73
C ALA A 367 -19.70 1.45 -12.78
N PRO A 368 -18.81 0.61 -13.38
CA PRO A 368 -17.71 1.09 -14.22
C PRO A 368 -18.17 1.81 -15.50
N ASP A 369 -19.37 1.50 -16.01
CA ASP A 369 -19.88 2.17 -17.20
C ASP A 369 -20.17 3.65 -16.98
N ALA A 370 -20.46 4.07 -15.76
CA ALA A 370 -20.75 5.46 -15.42
C ALA A 370 -19.54 6.37 -15.71
N SER A 371 -18.33 5.91 -15.45
CA SER A 371 -17.09 6.73 -15.56
C SER A 371 -16.23 6.43 -16.78
N ARG A 372 -16.63 5.50 -17.66
CA ARG A 372 -15.79 5.03 -18.77
C ARG A 372 -15.29 6.15 -19.69
N ALA A 373 -16.16 7.11 -20.03
CA ALA A 373 -15.78 8.23 -20.88
C ALA A 373 -14.76 9.15 -20.19
N ALA A 374 -15.01 9.53 -18.94
CA ALA A 374 -14.09 10.34 -18.15
C ALA A 374 -12.74 9.66 -17.94
N THR A 375 -12.74 8.34 -17.67
CA THR A 375 -11.50 7.55 -17.55
C THR A 375 -10.64 7.62 -18.81
N ARG A 376 -11.26 7.51 -19.99
CA ARG A 376 -10.54 7.66 -21.27
C ARG A 376 -10.00 9.07 -21.47
N GLN A 377 -10.79 10.11 -21.16
CA GLN A 377 -10.32 11.49 -21.23
C GLN A 377 -9.12 11.75 -20.30
N ILE A 378 -9.12 11.19 -19.09
CA ILE A 378 -7.96 11.25 -18.18
C ILE A 378 -6.76 10.55 -18.81
N ALA A 379 -6.95 9.34 -19.33
CA ALA A 379 -5.88 8.57 -19.98
C ALA A 379 -5.25 9.31 -21.17
N GLU A 380 -6.03 10.02 -21.98
CA GLU A 380 -5.54 10.84 -23.09
C GLU A 380 -4.61 11.96 -22.61
N VAL A 381 -4.93 12.60 -21.49
CA VAL A 381 -4.06 13.64 -20.90
C VAL A 381 -2.80 13.04 -20.26
N LEU A 382 -2.88 11.80 -19.77
CA LEU A 382 -1.74 11.07 -19.20
C LEU A 382 -0.80 10.49 -20.28
N ALA A 383 -1.29 10.22 -21.49
CA ALA A 383 -0.54 9.53 -22.55
C ALA A 383 0.82 10.19 -22.90
N PRO A 384 0.97 11.53 -22.94
CA PRO A 384 2.27 12.17 -23.18
C PRO A 384 3.33 11.86 -22.11
N LEU A 385 2.93 11.41 -20.90
CA LEU A 385 3.85 10.94 -19.86
C LEU A 385 4.37 9.50 -20.11
N GLY A 386 3.94 8.84 -21.19
CA GLY A 386 4.24 7.45 -21.48
C GLY A 386 3.32 6.45 -20.74
N ILE A 387 2.17 6.91 -20.24
CA ILE A 387 1.22 6.13 -19.45
C ILE A 387 0.16 5.53 -20.37
N ALA A 388 0.08 4.19 -20.43
CA ALA A 388 -0.89 3.47 -21.23
C ALA A 388 -2.22 3.28 -20.48
N TYR A 389 -3.33 3.32 -21.21
CA TYR A 389 -4.64 2.93 -20.66
C TYR A 389 -4.80 1.42 -20.67
N GLU A 390 -5.00 0.80 -19.50
CA GLU A 390 -5.07 -0.66 -19.32
C GLU A 390 -6.42 -1.07 -18.65
N PRO A 391 -7.52 -1.11 -19.38
CA PRO A 391 -8.89 -1.20 -18.83
C PRO A 391 -9.22 -2.48 -18.06
N SER A 392 -8.35 -3.50 -18.10
CA SER A 392 -8.59 -4.79 -17.43
C SER A 392 -7.64 -5.04 -16.27
N LYS A 393 -6.81 -4.06 -15.89
CA LYS A 393 -5.78 -4.21 -14.86
C LYS A 393 -5.96 -3.25 -13.72
N GLY A 394 -5.25 -3.52 -12.62
CA GLY A 394 -5.13 -2.67 -11.46
C GLY A 394 -6.05 -3.02 -10.32
N GLY A 395 -5.90 -2.27 -9.26
CA GLY A 395 -6.61 -2.37 -8.00
C GLY A 395 -6.53 -1.07 -7.20
N PRO A 396 -7.19 -1.00 -6.06
CA PRO A 396 -7.29 0.24 -5.28
C PRO A 396 -6.02 0.64 -4.51
N GLY A 397 -5.03 -0.26 -4.36
CA GLY A 397 -3.95 -0.09 -3.40
C GLY A 397 -4.35 -0.52 -1.98
N PRO A 398 -3.37 -0.63 -1.05
CA PRO A 398 -3.61 -1.15 0.30
C PRO A 398 -4.57 -0.29 1.13
N ASP A 399 -4.32 1.01 1.30
CA ASP A 399 -5.10 1.89 2.17
C ASP A 399 -6.41 2.40 1.55
N VAL A 400 -6.49 2.50 0.21
CA VAL A 400 -7.75 2.75 -0.52
C VAL A 400 -8.60 1.47 -0.61
N GLY A 401 -7.98 0.29 -0.48
CA GLY A 401 -8.64 -1.01 -0.49
C GLY A 401 -9.84 -1.13 0.46
N PRO A 402 -9.74 -0.75 1.74
CA PRO A 402 -10.85 -0.82 2.70
C PRO A 402 -12.09 -0.04 2.29
N ILE A 403 -11.95 1.18 1.74
CA ILE A 403 -13.12 1.94 1.27
C ILE A 403 -13.66 1.39 -0.06
N SER A 404 -12.78 0.89 -0.93
CA SER A 404 -13.17 0.19 -2.15
C SER A 404 -13.93 -1.10 -1.85
N ALA A 405 -13.54 -1.84 -0.80
CA ALA A 405 -14.27 -3.02 -0.34
C ALA A 405 -15.73 -2.70 0.06
N LYS A 406 -16.01 -1.47 0.51
CA LYS A 406 -17.36 -0.97 0.79
C LYS A 406 -18.10 -0.45 -0.45
N GLY A 407 -17.43 -0.40 -1.60
CA GLY A 407 -18.01 0.01 -2.89
C GLY A 407 -17.51 1.33 -3.43
N GLY A 408 -16.47 1.91 -2.85
CA GLY A 408 -15.78 3.10 -3.38
C GLY A 408 -15.09 2.80 -4.71
N ALA A 409 -15.17 3.74 -5.64
CA ALA A 409 -14.39 3.68 -6.88
C ALA A 409 -12.91 3.94 -6.61
N TRP A 410 -12.06 3.37 -7.45
CA TRP A 410 -10.62 3.48 -7.34
C TRP A 410 -9.96 3.79 -8.68
N ALA A 411 -8.78 4.39 -8.63
CA ALA A 411 -7.88 4.51 -9.76
C ALA A 411 -6.55 3.84 -9.44
N TRP A 412 -5.92 3.31 -10.47
CA TRP A 412 -4.63 2.66 -10.44
C TRP A 412 -3.68 3.38 -11.39
N LEU A 413 -2.60 3.91 -10.82
CA LEU A 413 -1.51 4.53 -11.54
C LEU A 413 -0.28 3.65 -11.31
N ALA A 414 -0.02 2.74 -12.24
CA ALA A 414 0.97 1.68 -12.12
C ALA A 414 2.40 2.20 -12.17
N GLN A 415 3.09 2.21 -11.07
CA GLN A 415 4.51 2.52 -10.99
C GLN A 415 5.38 1.36 -11.45
N ASP A 416 6.54 1.64 -12.01
CA ASP A 416 7.54 0.63 -12.39
C ASP A 416 8.25 0.11 -11.13
N GLY A 417 7.85 -1.06 -10.69
CA GLY A 417 8.37 -1.72 -9.50
C GLY A 417 9.53 -2.67 -9.76
N THR A 418 10.22 -2.55 -10.92
CA THR A 418 11.31 -3.47 -11.28
C THR A 418 12.37 -3.53 -10.17
N ASP A 419 12.74 -2.41 -9.58
CA ASP A 419 13.74 -2.32 -8.52
C ASP A 419 13.12 -2.09 -7.12
N TYR A 420 11.80 -2.01 -7.00
CA TYR A 420 11.11 -1.76 -5.74
C TYR A 420 11.44 -2.82 -4.68
N PHE A 421 11.35 -4.09 -5.05
CA PHE A 421 11.64 -5.20 -4.12
C PHE A 421 13.13 -5.46 -3.89
N ASP A 422 14.02 -4.65 -4.45
CA ASP A 422 15.42 -4.60 -4.01
C ASP A 422 15.58 -3.79 -2.72
N LEU A 423 14.65 -2.86 -2.44
CA LEU A 423 14.74 -1.83 -1.41
C LEU A 423 13.65 -1.95 -0.33
N HIS A 424 12.46 -2.36 -0.74
CA HIS A 424 11.25 -2.48 0.07
C HIS A 424 11.51 -3.22 1.39
N HIS A 425 11.18 -2.59 2.51
CA HIS A 425 11.33 -3.12 3.87
C HIS A 425 12.78 -3.41 4.29
N THR A 426 13.75 -2.68 3.76
CA THR A 426 15.18 -2.86 4.08
C THR A 426 15.83 -1.61 4.65
N ALA A 427 17.07 -1.76 5.12
CA ALA A 427 17.91 -0.63 5.53
C ALA A 427 18.37 0.24 4.34
N ASP A 428 18.25 -0.26 3.11
CA ASP A 428 18.57 0.48 1.87
C ASP A 428 17.41 1.33 1.35
N ASP A 429 16.25 1.35 2.03
CA ASP A 429 15.16 2.26 1.70
C ASP A 429 15.50 3.68 2.17
N THR A 430 16.23 4.38 1.32
CA THR A 430 16.84 5.69 1.59
C THR A 430 16.65 6.67 0.44
N LEU A 431 16.80 7.98 0.72
CA LEU A 431 16.53 9.07 -0.23
C LEU A 431 17.32 8.96 -1.55
N ASP A 432 18.56 8.48 -1.49
CA ASP A 432 19.44 8.32 -2.65
C ASP A 432 18.95 7.31 -3.70
N LYS A 433 17.91 6.53 -3.38
CA LYS A 433 17.25 5.58 -4.30
C LYS A 433 16.17 6.23 -5.15
N ILE A 434 15.78 7.48 -4.85
CA ILE A 434 14.75 8.19 -5.61
C ILE A 434 15.34 8.92 -6.80
N ASP A 435 14.89 8.59 -8.01
CA ASP A 435 15.14 9.40 -9.21
C ASP A 435 14.19 10.61 -9.20
N PRO A 436 14.69 11.86 -9.07
CA PRO A 436 13.84 13.04 -9.04
C PRO A 436 12.98 13.23 -10.31
N LYS A 437 13.45 12.74 -11.46
CA LYS A 437 12.68 12.85 -12.73
C LYS A 437 11.53 11.83 -12.79
N ALA A 438 11.75 10.63 -12.27
CA ALA A 438 10.68 9.64 -12.14
C ALA A 438 9.64 10.12 -11.13
N LEU A 439 10.08 10.65 -9.99
CA LEU A 439 9.18 11.22 -8.98
C LEU A 439 8.35 12.38 -9.53
N ALA A 440 8.93 13.31 -10.29
CA ALA A 440 8.21 14.42 -10.92
C ALA A 440 7.16 13.92 -11.94
N GLN A 441 7.43 12.84 -12.68
CA GLN A 441 6.45 12.22 -13.55
C GLN A 441 5.28 11.61 -12.76
N ASN A 442 5.53 11.02 -11.61
CA ASN A 442 4.48 10.54 -10.70
C ASN A 442 3.63 11.71 -10.18
N VAL A 443 4.25 12.79 -9.72
CA VAL A 443 3.54 14.02 -9.32
C VAL A 443 2.65 14.54 -10.45
N ALA A 444 3.16 14.59 -11.69
CA ALA A 444 2.39 15.02 -12.85
C ALA A 444 1.19 14.11 -13.11
N ALA A 445 1.35 12.80 -12.99
CA ALA A 445 0.27 11.84 -13.21
C ALA A 445 -0.83 11.97 -12.14
N TYR A 446 -0.47 12.05 -10.86
CA TYR A 446 -1.42 12.23 -9.76
C TYR A 446 -2.10 13.60 -9.81
N THR A 447 -1.39 14.67 -10.20
CA THR A 447 -1.97 16.00 -10.41
C THR A 447 -3.04 15.99 -11.50
N VAL A 448 -2.75 15.39 -12.65
CA VAL A 448 -3.71 15.26 -13.76
C VAL A 448 -4.92 14.45 -13.33
N PHE A 449 -4.69 13.28 -12.74
CA PHE A 449 -5.77 12.40 -12.28
C PHE A 449 -6.68 13.09 -11.26
N ALA A 450 -6.12 13.62 -10.18
CA ALA A 450 -6.90 14.20 -9.09
C ALA A 450 -7.69 15.44 -9.55
N TYR A 451 -7.06 16.31 -10.34
CA TYR A 451 -7.72 17.49 -10.88
C TYR A 451 -8.87 17.14 -11.81
N LEU A 452 -8.67 16.25 -12.78
CA LEU A 452 -9.70 15.86 -13.74
C LEU A 452 -10.84 15.09 -13.08
N ALA A 453 -10.56 14.22 -12.13
CA ALA A 453 -11.57 13.55 -11.34
C ALA A 453 -12.42 14.54 -10.53
N ALA A 454 -11.80 15.59 -9.98
CA ALA A 454 -12.51 16.62 -9.24
C ALA A 454 -13.30 17.60 -10.15
N GLU A 455 -12.93 17.76 -11.43
CA GLU A 455 -13.63 18.59 -12.42
C GLU A 455 -14.72 17.86 -13.21
N ALA A 456 -14.78 16.53 -13.12
CA ALA A 456 -15.72 15.72 -13.89
C ALA A 456 -17.20 16.04 -13.56
N ASP A 457 -18.06 16.01 -14.60
CA ASP A 457 -19.52 16.04 -14.46
C ASP A 457 -20.07 14.61 -14.47
N GLY A 458 -20.82 14.23 -13.44
CA GLY A 458 -21.25 12.86 -13.17
C GLY A 458 -20.51 12.25 -11.98
N ASP A 459 -20.52 10.92 -11.84
CA ASP A 459 -19.86 10.19 -10.77
C ASP A 459 -18.93 9.07 -11.31
N PHE A 460 -18.02 8.56 -10.47
CA PHE A 460 -17.09 7.49 -10.84
C PHE A 460 -17.60 6.09 -10.50
N GLY A 461 -18.88 5.95 -10.15
CA GLY A 461 -19.51 4.65 -9.92
C GLY A 461 -19.30 4.07 -8.53
N SER A 462 -18.95 4.90 -7.55
CA SER A 462 -18.99 4.50 -6.14
C SER A 462 -20.42 4.15 -5.75
N ARG A 463 -20.63 2.95 -5.20
CA ARG A 463 -21.97 2.48 -4.75
C ARG A 463 -21.79 1.66 -3.49
N ALA A 464 -22.52 1.98 -2.44
CA ALA A 464 -22.49 1.17 -1.24
C ALA A 464 -22.87 -0.29 -1.57
N LYS A 465 -22.02 -1.22 -1.17
CA LYS A 465 -22.37 -2.64 -1.22
C LYS A 465 -23.39 -2.92 -0.11
N SER A 466 -24.48 -3.63 -0.46
CA SER A 466 -25.39 -4.15 0.55
C SER A 466 -24.58 -5.07 1.49
N VAL A 467 -24.59 -4.75 2.78
CA VAL A 467 -24.04 -5.66 3.79
C VAL A 467 -24.96 -6.88 3.79
N GLN A 468 -24.52 -7.99 3.20
CA GLN A 468 -25.20 -9.26 3.48
C GLN A 468 -24.97 -9.55 4.97
N PRO A 469 -26.04 -9.82 5.74
CA PRO A 469 -25.84 -10.31 7.10
C PRO A 469 -24.98 -11.60 7.04
N PRO A 470 -24.12 -11.85 8.04
CA PRO A 470 -23.38 -13.09 8.10
C PRO A 470 -24.40 -14.25 7.99
N SER A 471 -24.11 -15.19 7.09
CA SER A 471 -24.85 -16.45 7.02
C SER A 471 -24.67 -17.16 8.37
N GLU A 472 -25.78 -17.38 9.08
CA GLU A 472 -25.85 -18.16 10.32
C GLU A 472 -25.26 -19.57 10.17
#